data_55a4f188a848e2a406469be0a207d3e8
#
_entry.id   55a4f188a848e2a406469be0a207d3e8
#
_cell.length_a   1.000
_cell.length_b   1.000
_cell.length_c   1.000
_cell.angle_alpha   90.00
_cell.angle_beta   90.00
_cell.angle_gamma   90.00
#
_symmetry.space_group_name_H-M   'P 1'
#
loop_
_entity.id
_entity.type
_entity.pdbx_description
1 polymer ?
#
loop_
_entity_poly.entity_id
_entity_poly.type
_entity_poly.pdbx_seq_one_letter_code
_entity_poly.pdbx_strand_id
1 'polypeptide(L)'
;MTKKKTKLSYFGKHVEHAIVQYNQEQWFVARERLYNNTIYPALHKLVENVIHNRKLYEYGSENYTTTKMDCVCYLTDRLKKYTEEKGAAFSYFNRITINFLIQNKKKVEKQKMQSATLHEIDNQRNLTNEEERKIQKDDIQDFIQKWSTWGIENVEELFPRKKEQRIAEAIFNIFKNCHR
;
A
#
# COMPACT_ATOMS: atom_id res chain seq x y z
N MET A 1 -19.29 47.63 31.26
CA MET A 1 -18.51 47.39 30.02
C MET A 1 -17.69 46.13 30.21
N THR A 2 -18.19 45.01 29.74
CA THR A 2 -17.50 43.70 29.83
C THR A 2 -16.43 43.61 28.74
N LYS A 3 -15.15 43.62 29.12
CA LYS A 3 -14.02 43.39 28.24
C LYS A 3 -14.16 41.99 27.61
N LYS A 4 -14.49 41.88 26.30
CA LYS A 4 -14.39 40.64 25.54
C LYS A 4 -12.96 40.14 25.69
N LYS A 5 -12.73 39.00 26.38
CA LYS A 5 -11.48 38.26 26.34
C LYS A 5 -11.22 37.86 24.87
N THR A 6 -10.33 38.57 24.23
CA THR A 6 -9.82 38.18 22.89
C THR A 6 -9.19 36.80 23.01
N LYS A 7 -9.85 35.77 22.48
CA LYS A 7 -9.26 34.43 22.39
C LYS A 7 -7.94 34.59 21.59
N LEU A 8 -6.82 34.32 22.27
CA LEU A 8 -5.54 34.27 21.57
C LEU A 8 -5.68 33.29 20.39
N SER A 9 -5.34 33.79 19.19
CA SER A 9 -5.27 32.91 18.00
C SER A 9 -4.25 31.82 18.25
N TYR A 10 -4.60 30.54 18.00
CA TYR A 10 -3.70 29.40 18.20
C TYR A 10 -2.39 29.52 17.38
N PHE A 11 -2.41 30.32 16.32
CA PHE A 11 -1.24 30.61 15.47
C PHE A 11 -1.15 32.14 15.26
N GLY A 12 -0.76 32.84 16.30
CA GLY A 12 -0.62 34.30 16.29
C GLY A 12 0.84 34.74 16.22
N LYS A 13 1.06 36.06 16.39
CA LYS A 13 2.41 36.65 16.41
C LYS A 13 3.35 36.00 17.44
N HIS A 14 2.83 35.50 18.56
CA HIS A 14 3.64 34.79 19.58
C HIS A 14 4.29 33.51 19.02
N VAL A 15 3.61 32.78 18.13
CA VAL A 15 4.18 31.59 17.44
C VAL A 15 5.25 32.02 16.43
N GLU A 16 4.99 33.10 15.69
CA GLU A 16 5.95 33.66 14.74
C GLU A 16 7.25 34.07 15.43
N HIS A 17 7.16 34.83 16.51
CA HIS A 17 8.32 35.19 17.35
C HIS A 17 9.05 33.95 17.90
N ALA A 18 8.30 32.95 18.38
CA ALA A 18 8.90 31.71 18.86
C ALA A 18 9.65 30.96 17.77
N ILE A 19 9.17 30.97 16.52
CA ILE A 19 9.88 30.34 15.38
C ILE A 19 11.16 31.11 15.05
N VAL A 20 11.11 32.44 15.02
CA VAL A 20 12.31 33.25 14.74
C VAL A 20 13.35 33.02 15.86
N GLN A 21 12.94 33.05 17.11
CA GLN A 21 13.82 32.79 18.26
C GLN A 21 14.38 31.37 18.21
N TYR A 22 13.56 30.36 17.89
CA TYR A 22 14.00 28.97 17.70
C TYR A 22 15.10 28.83 16.65
N ASN A 23 15.00 29.58 15.56
CA ASN A 23 16.01 29.56 14.50
C ASN A 23 17.34 30.24 14.88
N GLN A 24 17.29 31.22 15.78
CA GLN A 24 18.46 31.97 16.27
C GLN A 24 19.11 31.32 17.51
N GLU A 25 18.33 30.54 18.27
CA GLU A 25 18.78 29.97 19.53
C GLU A 25 19.83 28.86 19.31
N GLN A 26 20.94 28.93 20.03
CA GLN A 26 22.02 27.93 19.97
C GLN A 26 21.89 26.83 21.03
N TRP A 27 21.26 27.16 22.16
CA TRP A 27 21.11 26.23 23.28
C TRP A 27 20.02 25.22 23.01
N PHE A 28 20.38 23.95 22.97
CA PHE A 28 19.45 22.84 22.70
C PHE A 28 18.22 22.84 23.61
N VAL A 29 18.42 23.00 24.93
CA VAL A 29 17.33 22.99 25.92
C VAL A 29 16.36 24.16 25.73
N ALA A 30 16.85 25.35 25.38
CA ALA A 30 16.00 26.51 25.10
C ALA A 30 15.18 26.30 23.82
N ARG A 31 15.81 25.78 22.77
CA ARG A 31 15.14 25.41 21.53
C ARG A 31 14.03 24.37 21.75
N GLU A 32 14.34 23.34 22.52
CA GLU A 32 13.36 22.29 22.84
C GLU A 32 12.15 22.83 23.62
N ARG A 33 12.36 23.74 24.57
CA ARG A 33 11.28 24.40 25.28
C ARG A 33 10.39 25.25 24.36
N LEU A 34 11.00 26.04 23.47
CA LEU A 34 10.26 26.85 22.48
C LEU A 34 9.43 25.95 21.56
N TYR A 35 10.03 24.87 21.10
CA TYR A 35 9.37 23.91 20.22
C TYR A 35 8.19 23.24 20.94
N ASN A 36 8.42 22.58 22.06
CA ASN A 36 7.41 21.79 22.75
C ASN A 36 6.27 22.65 23.32
N ASN A 37 6.56 23.82 23.86
CA ASN A 37 5.56 24.64 24.53
C ASN A 37 4.76 25.54 23.57
N THR A 38 5.33 25.95 22.43
CA THR A 38 4.71 26.97 21.58
C THR A 38 4.57 26.52 20.12
N ILE A 39 5.65 26.02 19.52
CA ILE A 39 5.67 25.75 18.08
C ILE A 39 4.90 24.47 17.75
N TYR A 40 5.22 23.37 18.41
CA TYR A 40 4.61 22.07 18.15
C TYR A 40 3.08 22.07 18.32
N PRO A 41 2.50 22.59 19.42
CA PRO A 41 1.04 22.65 19.57
C PRO A 41 0.37 23.48 18.48
N ALA A 42 1.01 24.58 18.05
CA ALA A 42 0.49 25.44 17.01
C ALA A 42 0.51 24.74 15.64
N LEU A 43 1.62 24.06 15.27
CA LEU A 43 1.73 23.28 14.04
C LEU A 43 0.76 22.11 14.03
N HIS A 44 0.67 21.38 15.14
CA HIS A 44 -0.24 20.25 15.29
C HIS A 44 -1.71 20.69 15.07
N LYS A 45 -2.11 21.84 15.67
CA LYS A 45 -3.47 22.39 15.48
C LYS A 45 -3.69 22.93 14.08
N LEU A 46 -2.66 23.51 13.46
CA LEU A 46 -2.73 23.96 12.07
C LEU A 46 -3.02 22.78 11.12
N VAL A 47 -2.24 21.70 11.22
CA VAL A 47 -2.41 20.51 10.38
C VAL A 47 -3.81 19.91 10.57
N GLU A 48 -4.26 19.76 11.83
CA GLU A 48 -5.59 19.26 12.16
C GLU A 48 -6.69 20.11 11.49
N ASN A 49 -6.62 21.42 11.64
CA ASN A 49 -7.59 22.32 11.02
C ASN A 49 -7.59 22.25 9.49
N VAL A 50 -6.41 22.12 8.85
CA VAL A 50 -6.32 22.01 7.40
C VAL A 50 -6.92 20.70 6.92
N ILE A 51 -6.62 19.58 7.57
CA ILE A 51 -7.19 18.28 7.25
C ILE A 51 -8.72 18.31 7.33
N HIS A 52 -9.28 18.84 8.43
CA HIS A 52 -10.73 18.93 8.63
C HIS A 52 -11.41 19.88 7.63
N ASN A 53 -10.86 21.09 7.46
CA ASN A 53 -11.47 22.09 6.57
C ASN A 53 -11.45 21.68 5.09
N ARG A 54 -10.45 20.91 4.67
CA ARG A 54 -10.30 20.43 3.29
C ARG A 54 -10.85 19.03 3.08
N LYS A 55 -11.45 18.40 4.09
CA LYS A 55 -11.97 17.03 4.05
C LYS A 55 -10.94 16.02 3.53
N LEU A 56 -9.67 16.18 3.93
CA LEU A 56 -8.57 15.33 3.48
C LEU A 56 -8.45 14.04 4.31
N TYR A 57 -9.41 13.78 5.20
CA TYR A 57 -9.48 12.59 6.07
C TYR A 57 -10.28 11.42 5.46
N GLU A 58 -10.95 11.62 4.32
CA GLU A 58 -11.82 10.59 3.69
C GLU A 58 -11.06 9.37 3.14
N TYR A 59 -9.72 9.40 3.19
CA TYR A 59 -8.87 8.35 2.65
C TYR A 59 -8.30 7.42 3.74
N GLY A 60 -9.20 6.69 4.41
CA GLY A 60 -8.86 5.61 5.34
C GLY A 60 -8.53 6.11 6.76
N SER A 61 -9.38 5.78 7.72
CA SER A 61 -9.26 6.16 9.14
C SER A 61 -7.93 5.71 9.78
N GLU A 62 -7.31 4.65 9.30
CA GLU A 62 -6.03 4.13 9.79
C GLU A 62 -4.85 5.08 9.47
N ASN A 63 -4.95 5.89 8.44
CA ASN A 63 -3.87 6.78 8.01
C ASN A 63 -3.96 8.23 8.53
N TYR A 64 -5.03 8.60 9.26
CA TYR A 64 -5.21 9.98 9.73
C TYR A 64 -4.08 10.41 10.67
N THR A 65 -3.83 9.63 11.70
CA THR A 65 -2.81 9.93 12.71
C THR A 65 -1.42 9.95 12.11
N THR A 66 -1.09 8.97 11.27
CA THR A 66 0.18 8.89 10.56
C THR A 66 0.37 10.08 9.63
N THR A 67 -0.60 10.37 8.76
CA THR A 67 -0.54 11.52 7.83
C THR A 67 -0.39 12.85 8.59
N LYS A 68 -1.09 13.01 9.73
CA LYS A 68 -0.98 14.19 10.59
C LYS A 68 0.43 14.33 11.16
N MET A 69 0.99 13.25 11.71
CA MET A 69 2.34 13.25 12.27
C MET A 69 3.42 13.50 11.22
N ASP A 70 3.33 12.84 10.07
CA ASP A 70 4.24 13.04 8.94
C ASP A 70 4.24 14.50 8.46
N CYS A 71 3.04 15.10 8.40
CA CYS A 71 2.91 16.51 8.04
C CYS A 71 3.56 17.42 9.09
N VAL A 72 3.35 17.17 10.39
CA VAL A 72 3.99 17.95 11.47
C VAL A 72 5.50 17.81 11.41
N CYS A 73 6.05 16.61 11.23
CA CYS A 73 7.47 16.37 11.06
C CYS A 73 8.03 17.15 9.85
N TYR A 74 7.34 17.08 8.72
CA TYR A 74 7.72 17.83 7.52
C TYR A 74 7.73 19.35 7.76
N LEU A 75 6.77 19.90 8.50
CA LEU A 75 6.74 21.32 8.86
C LEU A 75 7.89 21.68 9.79
N THR A 76 8.25 20.80 10.72
CA THR A 76 9.37 21.00 11.65
C THR A 76 10.69 21.17 10.89
N ASP A 77 10.93 20.36 9.86
CA ASP A 77 12.11 20.49 9.00
C ASP A 77 12.13 21.82 8.22
N ARG A 78 10.97 22.41 8.01
CA ARG A 78 10.81 23.70 7.32
C ARG A 78 10.95 24.93 8.22
N LEU A 79 10.97 24.76 9.55
CA LEU A 79 11.14 25.87 10.49
C LEU A 79 12.37 26.69 10.18
N LYS A 80 13.52 26.01 9.92
CA LYS A 80 14.80 26.67 9.58
C LYS A 80 14.75 27.49 8.27
N LYS A 81 13.78 27.22 7.40
CA LYS A 81 13.64 27.90 6.10
C LYS A 81 12.71 29.12 6.17
N TYR A 82 12.04 29.31 7.31
CA TYR A 82 11.17 30.45 7.50
C TYR A 82 12.01 31.70 7.86
N THR A 83 11.70 32.80 7.17
CA THR A 83 12.17 34.16 7.46
C THR A 83 10.98 35.10 7.38
N GLU A 84 11.01 36.21 8.17
CA GLU A 84 9.91 37.21 8.20
C GLU A 84 9.64 37.85 6.82
N GLU A 85 10.64 37.90 5.97
CA GLU A 85 10.51 38.38 4.57
C GLU A 85 9.53 37.55 3.73
N LYS A 86 9.27 36.29 4.11
CA LYS A 86 8.32 35.40 3.43
C LYS A 86 6.86 35.66 3.83
N GLY A 87 6.62 36.69 4.62
CA GLY A 87 5.32 37.05 5.12
C GLY A 87 4.95 36.32 6.41
N ALA A 88 3.71 36.46 6.87
CA ALA A 88 3.24 35.91 8.12
C ALA A 88 3.45 34.40 8.22
N ALA A 89 3.99 33.92 9.34
CA ALA A 89 4.28 32.51 9.58
C ALA A 89 3.08 31.60 9.37
N PHE A 90 1.89 32.01 9.79
CA PHE A 90 0.65 31.27 9.53
C PHE A 90 0.42 30.98 8.06
N SER A 91 0.52 32.01 7.21
CA SER A 91 0.28 31.89 5.77
C SER A 91 1.32 30.98 5.10
N TYR A 92 2.58 31.12 5.51
CA TYR A 92 3.68 30.30 5.03
C TYR A 92 3.47 28.81 5.36
N PHE A 93 3.26 28.47 6.63
CA PHE A 93 3.07 27.09 7.04
C PHE A 93 1.74 26.50 6.57
N ASN A 94 0.67 27.27 6.52
CA ASN A 94 -0.61 26.82 5.97
C ASN A 94 -0.49 26.41 4.49
N ARG A 95 0.22 27.18 3.68
CA ARG A 95 0.47 26.84 2.28
C ARG A 95 1.27 25.55 2.12
N ILE A 96 2.32 25.38 2.92
CA ILE A 96 3.15 24.17 2.92
C ILE A 96 2.31 22.95 3.34
N THR A 97 1.50 23.08 4.39
CA THR A 97 0.61 22.03 4.86
C THR A 97 -0.35 21.56 3.76
N ILE A 98 -1.02 22.49 3.08
CA ILE A 98 -1.95 22.17 2.00
C ILE A 98 -1.21 21.42 0.87
N ASN A 99 -0.06 21.92 0.45
CA ASN A 99 0.71 21.32 -0.63
C ASN A 99 1.17 19.90 -0.27
N PHE A 100 1.67 19.70 0.95
CA PHE A 100 2.09 18.38 1.44
C PHE A 100 0.93 17.38 1.43
N LEU A 101 -0.21 17.75 1.97
CA LEU A 101 -1.38 16.88 2.05
C LEU A 101 -1.93 16.51 0.67
N ILE A 102 -1.97 17.47 -0.28
CA ILE A 102 -2.38 17.20 -1.66
C ILE A 102 -1.40 16.24 -2.36
N GLN A 103 -0.09 16.44 -2.18
CA GLN A 103 0.92 15.55 -2.76
C GLN A 103 0.84 14.14 -2.17
N ASN A 104 0.66 14.03 -0.85
CA ASN A 104 0.50 12.75 -0.18
C ASN A 104 -0.74 12.00 -0.69
N LYS A 105 -1.87 12.70 -0.83
CA LYS A 105 -3.11 12.14 -1.41
C LYS A 105 -2.86 11.55 -2.81
N LYS A 106 -2.25 12.33 -3.71
CA LYS A 106 -1.93 11.87 -5.08
C LYS A 106 -1.02 10.64 -5.07
N LYS A 107 -0.04 10.58 -4.15
CA LYS A 107 0.85 9.45 -4.01
C LYS A 107 0.10 8.17 -3.60
N VAL A 108 -0.79 8.28 -2.61
CA VAL A 108 -1.62 7.15 -2.14
C VAL A 108 -2.57 6.67 -3.22
N GLU A 109 -3.23 7.58 -3.95
CA GLU A 109 -4.12 7.25 -5.07
C GLU A 109 -3.36 6.49 -6.17
N LYS A 110 -2.17 6.97 -6.54
CA LYS A 110 -1.31 6.29 -7.53
C LYS A 110 -0.90 4.88 -7.08
N GLN A 111 -0.53 4.71 -5.80
CA GLN A 111 -0.19 3.39 -5.25
C GLN A 111 -1.38 2.43 -5.27
N LYS A 112 -2.59 2.91 -4.92
CA LYS A 112 -3.82 2.10 -4.99
C LYS A 112 -4.13 1.65 -6.42
N MET A 113 -3.99 2.54 -7.41
CA MET A 113 -4.20 2.17 -8.81
C MET A 113 -3.18 1.12 -9.27
N GLN A 114 -1.90 1.28 -8.93
CA GLN A 114 -0.87 0.30 -9.27
C GLN A 114 -1.12 -1.07 -8.63
N SER A 115 -1.54 -1.10 -7.37
CA SER A 115 -1.86 -2.35 -6.66
C SER A 115 -3.07 -3.06 -7.27
N ALA A 116 -4.11 -2.32 -7.67
CA ALA A 116 -5.28 -2.89 -8.33
C ALA A 116 -4.91 -3.53 -9.68
N THR A 117 -4.11 -2.84 -10.49
CA THR A 117 -3.64 -3.36 -11.78
C THR A 117 -2.78 -4.62 -11.62
N LEU A 118 -1.90 -4.68 -10.62
CA LEU A 118 -1.10 -5.88 -10.34
C LEU A 118 -1.98 -7.06 -9.92
N HIS A 119 -2.99 -6.82 -9.10
CA HIS A 119 -3.92 -7.87 -8.67
C HIS A 119 -4.75 -8.43 -9.84
N GLU A 120 -5.19 -7.58 -10.77
CA GLU A 120 -5.87 -8.02 -12.01
C GLU A 120 -4.96 -8.87 -12.89
N ILE A 121 -3.68 -8.50 -13.06
CA ILE A 121 -2.69 -9.27 -13.82
C ILE A 121 -2.44 -10.63 -13.18
N ASP A 122 -2.29 -10.70 -11.87
CA ASP A 122 -2.06 -11.95 -11.14
C ASP A 122 -3.29 -12.88 -11.24
N ASN A 123 -4.50 -12.34 -11.16
CA ASN A 123 -5.72 -13.11 -11.35
C ASN A 123 -5.84 -13.68 -12.77
N GLN A 124 -5.51 -12.90 -13.80
CA GLN A 124 -5.50 -13.37 -15.18
C GLN A 124 -4.45 -14.48 -15.41
N ARG A 125 -3.24 -14.34 -14.83
CA ARG A 125 -2.20 -15.38 -14.89
C ARG A 125 -2.62 -16.68 -14.20
N ASN A 126 -3.29 -16.58 -13.07
CA ASN A 126 -3.77 -17.76 -12.35
C ASN A 126 -4.86 -18.51 -13.13
N LEU A 127 -5.78 -17.80 -13.79
CA LEU A 127 -6.81 -18.40 -14.65
C LEU A 127 -6.20 -19.12 -15.85
N THR A 128 -5.24 -18.48 -16.56
CA THR A 128 -4.54 -19.14 -17.70
C THR A 128 -3.75 -20.36 -17.28
N ASN A 129 -3.07 -20.32 -16.14
CA ASN A 129 -2.35 -21.48 -15.60
C ASN A 129 -3.28 -22.65 -15.21
N GLU A 130 -4.48 -22.39 -14.73
CA GLU A 130 -5.47 -23.43 -14.44
C GLU A 130 -6.05 -24.05 -15.69
N GLU A 131 -6.32 -23.25 -16.72
CA GLU A 131 -6.76 -23.71 -18.03
C GLU A 131 -5.69 -24.56 -18.73
N GLU A 132 -4.44 -24.12 -18.73
CA GLU A 132 -3.30 -24.88 -19.27
C GLU A 132 -3.10 -26.23 -18.55
N ARG A 133 -3.19 -26.25 -17.21
CA ARG A 133 -3.11 -27.49 -16.42
C ARG A 133 -4.25 -28.45 -16.74
N LYS A 134 -5.44 -27.94 -17.01
CA LYS A 134 -6.61 -28.74 -17.34
C LYS A 134 -6.47 -29.39 -18.71
N ILE A 135 -6.04 -28.62 -19.73
CA ILE A 135 -5.76 -29.11 -21.09
C ILE A 135 -4.67 -30.18 -21.03
N GLN A 136 -3.57 -29.94 -20.33
CA GLN A 136 -2.48 -30.89 -20.19
C GLN A 136 -2.90 -32.20 -19.49
N LYS A 137 -3.82 -32.12 -18.52
CA LYS A 137 -4.36 -33.29 -17.83
C LYS A 137 -5.26 -34.12 -18.75
N ASP A 138 -6.10 -33.47 -19.54
CA ASP A 138 -7.00 -34.12 -20.47
C ASP A 138 -6.22 -34.82 -21.62
N ASP A 139 -5.15 -34.18 -22.12
CA ASP A 139 -4.24 -34.78 -23.12
C ASP A 139 -3.51 -36.01 -22.61
N ILE A 140 -3.03 -35.99 -21.36
CA ILE A 140 -2.39 -37.15 -20.74
C ILE A 140 -3.38 -38.30 -20.52
N GLN A 141 -4.60 -38.01 -20.13
CA GLN A 141 -5.64 -39.03 -19.97
C GLN A 141 -5.99 -39.69 -21.31
N ASP A 142 -6.18 -38.92 -22.36
CA ASP A 142 -6.42 -39.42 -23.70
C ASP A 142 -5.29 -40.29 -24.20
N PHE A 143 -4.04 -39.89 -23.93
CA PHE A 143 -2.84 -40.67 -24.28
C PHE A 143 -2.82 -42.01 -23.54
N ILE A 144 -3.04 -42.03 -22.23
CA ILE A 144 -3.04 -43.26 -21.42
C ILE A 144 -4.15 -44.21 -21.88
N GLN A 145 -5.31 -43.70 -22.23
CA GLN A 145 -6.45 -44.51 -22.68
C GLN A 145 -6.13 -45.16 -24.06
N LYS A 146 -5.62 -44.39 -25.01
CA LYS A 146 -5.23 -44.87 -26.32
C LYS A 146 -4.10 -45.92 -26.21
N TRP A 147 -3.09 -45.64 -25.43
CA TRP A 147 -1.96 -46.53 -25.19
C TRP A 147 -2.38 -47.86 -24.54
N SER A 148 -3.26 -47.80 -23.52
CA SER A 148 -3.76 -48.98 -22.84
C SER A 148 -4.60 -49.87 -23.79
N THR A 149 -5.43 -49.24 -24.62
CA THR A 149 -6.25 -49.96 -25.61
C THR A 149 -5.37 -50.64 -26.65
N TRP A 150 -4.40 -49.93 -27.21
CA TRP A 150 -3.40 -50.48 -28.15
C TRP A 150 -2.60 -51.61 -27.53
N GLY A 151 -2.15 -51.47 -26.28
CA GLY A 151 -1.39 -52.48 -25.55
C GLY A 151 -2.18 -53.78 -25.35
N ILE A 152 -3.50 -53.70 -25.09
CA ILE A 152 -4.38 -54.87 -24.97
C ILE A 152 -4.54 -55.55 -26.33
N GLU A 153 -4.74 -54.80 -27.42
CA GLU A 153 -4.92 -55.32 -28.77
C GLU A 153 -3.67 -56.02 -29.32
N ASN A 154 -2.46 -55.59 -28.90
CA ASN A 154 -1.20 -56.10 -29.38
C ASN A 154 -0.45 -56.98 -28.35
N VAL A 155 -1.10 -57.44 -27.29
CA VAL A 155 -0.48 -58.15 -26.15
C VAL A 155 0.19 -59.46 -26.61
N GLU A 156 -0.37 -60.17 -27.58
CA GLU A 156 0.17 -61.42 -28.10
C GLU A 156 1.45 -61.21 -28.90
N GLU A 157 1.57 -60.14 -29.64
CA GLU A 157 2.80 -59.79 -30.38
C GLU A 157 3.91 -59.25 -29.45
N LEU A 158 3.54 -58.49 -28.43
CA LEU A 158 4.46 -57.89 -27.49
C LEU A 158 5.06 -58.88 -26.49
N PHE A 159 4.26 -59.86 -26.09
CA PHE A 159 4.65 -60.84 -25.04
C PHE A 159 4.48 -62.30 -25.54
N PRO A 160 5.53 -62.99 -25.90
CA PRO A 160 5.44 -64.36 -26.49
C PRO A 160 4.99 -65.43 -25.49
N ARG A 161 5.07 -65.17 -24.18
CA ARG A 161 4.72 -66.17 -23.14
C ARG A 161 3.33 -65.88 -22.57
N LYS A 162 2.43 -66.87 -22.57
CA LYS A 162 1.05 -66.77 -22.05
C LYS A 162 0.95 -66.22 -20.62
N LYS A 163 1.96 -66.47 -19.76
CA LYS A 163 1.98 -65.96 -18.40
C LYS A 163 2.26 -64.42 -18.36
N GLU A 164 3.13 -63.96 -19.25
CA GLU A 164 3.47 -62.52 -19.39
C GLU A 164 2.32 -61.79 -20.04
N GLN A 165 1.61 -62.35 -21.01
CA GLN A 165 0.39 -61.78 -21.62
C GLN A 165 -0.68 -61.48 -20.57
N ARG A 166 -0.99 -62.43 -19.71
CA ARG A 166 -1.98 -62.24 -18.61
C ARG A 166 -1.60 -61.11 -17.62
N ILE A 167 -0.32 -60.96 -17.31
CA ILE A 167 0.16 -59.89 -16.46
C ILE A 167 0.05 -58.54 -17.16
N ALA A 168 0.46 -58.47 -18.43
CA ALA A 168 0.40 -57.29 -19.25
C ALA A 168 -1.05 -56.78 -19.44
N GLU A 169 -1.98 -57.70 -19.81
CA GLU A 169 -3.41 -57.43 -19.91
C GLU A 169 -3.98 -56.85 -18.59
N ALA A 170 -3.61 -57.45 -17.46
CA ALA A 170 -4.08 -56.94 -16.14
C ALA A 170 -3.58 -55.53 -15.90
N ILE A 171 -2.32 -55.22 -16.21
CA ILE A 171 -1.71 -53.89 -16.08
C ILE A 171 -2.41 -52.88 -17.00
N PHE A 172 -2.57 -53.18 -18.27
CA PHE A 172 -3.26 -52.30 -19.23
C PHE A 172 -4.73 -52.03 -18.83
N ASN A 173 -5.43 -53.06 -18.30
CA ASN A 173 -6.79 -52.89 -17.82
C ASN A 173 -6.84 -52.01 -16.55
N ILE A 174 -5.87 -52.08 -15.67
CA ILE A 174 -5.76 -51.15 -14.54
C ILE A 174 -5.64 -49.70 -15.05
N PHE A 175 -4.74 -49.43 -15.97
CA PHE A 175 -4.56 -48.09 -16.54
C PHE A 175 -5.82 -47.61 -17.29
N LYS A 176 -6.49 -48.48 -18.03
CA LYS A 176 -7.74 -48.17 -18.72
C LYS A 176 -8.89 -47.81 -17.76
N ASN A 177 -8.92 -48.41 -16.56
CA ASN A 177 -10.01 -48.22 -15.58
C ASN A 177 -9.66 -47.28 -14.41
N CYS A 178 -8.43 -46.81 -14.33
CA CYS A 178 -7.94 -45.99 -13.21
C CYS A 178 -8.57 -44.58 -13.15
N HIS A 179 -9.45 -44.24 -14.08
CA HIS A 179 -10.05 -42.91 -14.23
C HIS A 179 -11.61 -42.93 -14.32
N ARG A 180 -12.22 -43.87 -13.63
CA ARG A 180 -13.66 -43.79 -13.33
C ARG A 180 -13.96 -43.23 -11.97
#